data_517a6920072887ec3180b4f935af01e0
#
_entry.id   517a6920072887ec3180b4f935af01e0
#
_cell.length_a   1.000
_cell.length_b   1.000
_cell.length_c   1.000
_cell.angle_alpha   90.00
_cell.angle_beta   90.00
_cell.angle_gamma   90.00
#
_symmetry.space_group_name_H-M   'P 1'
#
loop_
_entity.id
_entity.type
_entity.pdbx_description
1 polymer ?
#
loop_
_entity_poly.entity_id
_entity_poly.type
_entity_poly.pdbx_seq_one_letter_code
_entity_poly.pdbx_strand_id
1 'polypeptide(L)'
;MNEDHGGNGGGSPRAPWDDPALYAHLRQEQERNRYPDGGRHATSSKAPEALDLRLLAPALACWAGAGWAVGREAADAWRQVLLLASGCTALAAILVVAVLRFRPPRHRADPRPGAPEHDPGAMGTLSASLLVCALCAATVLTISAAHLWARQRDPLTAAVATGQPVTLIGTVSQQPRVSATSRSTLVITTLDVEQVDTRASTLSATVLGDTQWLSLPMGTRVRVRTRLRPTEAGRAEAAIIPKRAGLTVLGPPSGILGAVTSVRAGLAQAVGAPGIGAPVAAGAGEETGLWPPGARSLVPGVALGDDHALPAPLREDMRTVSMTHLTAVSGQHVAIILGLGLEALGALPRRWRALLGAVMLTLLVILVRPSGSVLRAATMGAVMLLGVVAGRRAASVPALCAGAIVLLLIDPWQSRDYGFALSVVATAGIVIGSKPVAAHLSRRLPRWLAAAVALPLVAQAACGPILILLQPSVGAWSVPANLLSEPAAVVATISGLLAALIFPAWPAAATVIAWPALAA
;
A
#
# COMPACT_ATOMS: atom_id res chain seq x y z
N MET A 1 -94.54 58.83 23.22
CA MET A 1 -93.72 60.01 23.45
C MET A 1 -92.41 59.46 24.00
N ASN A 2 -91.58 59.07 23.15
CA ASN A 2 -90.16 58.99 23.37
C ASN A 2 -89.54 58.39 22.10
N GLU A 3 -88.77 59.18 21.49
CA GLU A 3 -88.04 58.78 20.29
C GLU A 3 -86.68 58.28 20.68
N ASP A 4 -86.34 57.13 20.18
CA ASP A 4 -84.99 56.53 20.27
C ASP A 4 -84.23 56.88 19.00
N HIS A 5 -83.09 57.50 19.15
CA HIS A 5 -82.07 57.65 18.09
C HIS A 5 -80.92 56.68 18.28
N GLY A 6 -80.86 55.69 17.39
CA GLY A 6 -79.75 54.77 17.29
C GLY A 6 -78.59 55.42 16.56
N GLY A 7 -77.42 55.44 17.22
CA GLY A 7 -76.14 55.85 16.66
C GLY A 7 -75.43 54.71 15.94
N ASN A 8 -75.17 54.91 14.67
CA ASN A 8 -74.48 54.02 13.81
C ASN A 8 -72.95 54.23 13.98
N GLY A 9 -72.27 53.31 14.66
CA GLY A 9 -70.78 53.29 14.83
C GLY A 9 -70.06 52.52 13.70
N GLY A 10 -69.59 53.29 12.71
CA GLY A 10 -68.76 52.72 11.64
C GLY A 10 -67.42 52.21 12.15
N GLY A 11 -67.29 50.92 12.24
CA GLY A 11 -65.99 50.26 12.44
C GLY A 11 -65.18 50.22 11.15
N SER A 12 -64.06 50.90 11.10
CA SER A 12 -63.12 50.82 10.02
C SER A 12 -62.55 49.35 9.96
N PRO A 13 -62.35 48.77 8.78
CA PRO A 13 -61.75 47.42 8.66
C PRO A 13 -60.36 47.48 9.22
N ARG A 14 -60.09 46.66 10.25
CA ARG A 14 -58.73 46.43 10.79
C ARG A 14 -57.87 45.80 9.69
N ALA A 15 -56.70 46.37 9.47
CA ALA A 15 -55.74 45.84 8.50
C ALA A 15 -55.28 44.43 8.90
N PRO A 16 -55.04 43.54 7.96
CA PRO A 16 -54.67 42.14 8.23
C PRO A 16 -53.43 41.95 9.12
N TRP A 17 -52.65 43.00 9.31
CA TRP A 17 -51.41 42.98 10.13
C TRP A 17 -51.67 43.41 11.59
N ASP A 18 -52.86 43.71 12.02
CA ASP A 18 -53.14 44.03 13.43
C ASP A 18 -53.61 42.82 14.25
N ASP A 19 -53.51 41.60 13.70
CA ASP A 19 -53.91 40.39 14.38
C ASP A 19 -52.74 39.88 15.29
N PRO A 20 -52.93 39.92 16.62
CA PRO A 20 -51.90 39.43 17.57
C PRO A 20 -51.56 37.97 17.38
N ALA A 21 -52.50 37.16 16.85
CA ALA A 21 -52.27 35.75 16.58
C ALA A 21 -51.32 35.53 15.39
N LEU A 22 -51.43 36.38 14.36
CA LEU A 22 -50.51 36.35 13.22
C LEU A 22 -49.08 36.75 13.64
N TYR A 23 -48.95 37.77 14.50
CA TYR A 23 -47.63 38.15 15.04
C TYR A 23 -47.02 37.06 15.94
N ALA A 24 -47.82 36.37 16.71
CA ALA A 24 -47.35 35.23 17.51
C ALA A 24 -46.88 34.09 16.62
N HIS A 25 -47.60 33.78 15.54
CA HIS A 25 -47.24 32.75 14.57
C HIS A 25 -45.97 33.10 13.78
N LEU A 26 -45.85 34.33 13.32
CA LEU A 26 -44.65 34.80 12.62
C LEU A 26 -43.42 34.88 13.53
N ARG A 27 -43.59 35.21 14.81
CA ARG A 27 -42.50 35.10 15.80
C ARG A 27 -42.08 33.66 16.02
N GLN A 28 -43.03 32.74 16.15
CA GLN A 28 -42.69 31.31 16.26
C GLN A 28 -42.01 30.77 15.02
N GLU A 29 -42.41 31.19 13.82
CA GLU A 29 -41.69 30.82 12.59
C GLU A 29 -40.33 31.48 12.46
N GLN A 30 -40.17 32.76 12.88
CA GLN A 30 -38.86 33.41 12.90
C GLN A 30 -37.91 32.79 13.95
N GLU A 31 -38.42 32.39 15.11
CA GLU A 31 -37.64 31.65 16.10
C GLU A 31 -37.30 30.22 15.61
N ARG A 32 -38.21 29.58 14.91
CA ARG A 32 -37.98 28.28 14.27
C ARG A 32 -36.96 28.34 13.13
N ASN A 33 -36.97 29.42 12.33
CA ASN A 33 -35.99 29.67 11.26
C ASN A 33 -34.65 30.22 11.76
N ARG A 34 -34.63 30.89 12.92
CA ARG A 34 -33.40 31.34 13.59
C ARG A 34 -32.63 30.20 14.29
N TYR A 35 -33.36 29.15 14.68
CA TYR A 35 -32.83 27.94 15.25
C TYR A 35 -33.51 26.75 14.57
N PRO A 36 -33.02 26.36 13.35
CA PRO A 36 -33.60 25.23 12.62
C PRO A 36 -33.43 23.88 13.32
N ASP A 37 -32.79 23.84 14.47
CA ASP A 37 -32.73 22.72 15.39
C ASP A 37 -32.72 23.24 16.82
N GLY A 38 -33.89 23.56 17.35
CA GLY A 38 -34.13 23.78 18.79
C GLY A 38 -34.11 22.50 19.58
N GLY A 39 -33.04 21.72 19.45
CA GLY A 39 -32.89 20.48 20.14
C GLY A 39 -31.43 20.03 20.19
N ARG A 40 -30.74 20.39 21.27
CA ARG A 40 -29.56 19.68 21.73
C ARG A 40 -28.38 19.69 20.75
N HIS A 41 -27.73 20.83 20.52
CA HIS A 41 -26.29 20.82 20.47
C HIS A 41 -25.77 20.48 21.89
N ALA A 42 -26.12 19.28 22.36
CA ALA A 42 -25.17 18.54 23.14
C ALA A 42 -23.95 18.47 22.23
N THR A 43 -22.87 19.11 22.57
CA THR A 43 -21.53 18.78 22.13
C THR A 43 -21.43 17.26 22.25
N SER A 44 -21.83 16.56 21.19
CA SER A 44 -21.50 15.17 21.03
C SER A 44 -19.98 15.19 20.99
N SER A 45 -19.37 15.06 22.16
CA SER A 45 -18.02 14.55 22.23
C SER A 45 -18.14 13.21 21.50
N LYS A 46 -17.74 13.18 20.20
CA LYS A 46 -17.64 11.94 19.45
C LYS A 46 -16.84 11.03 20.37
N ALA A 47 -17.53 10.08 20.98
CA ALA A 47 -16.85 8.99 21.68
C ALA A 47 -15.74 8.51 20.74
N PRO A 48 -14.52 8.30 21.20
CA PRO A 48 -13.43 7.88 20.35
C PRO A 48 -13.94 6.68 19.56
N GLU A 49 -13.93 6.79 18.22
CA GLU A 49 -14.37 5.71 17.34
C GLU A 49 -13.62 4.47 17.76
N ALA A 50 -14.32 3.51 18.36
CA ALA A 50 -13.72 2.27 18.83
C ALA A 50 -13.01 1.62 17.66
N LEU A 51 -11.73 1.30 17.83
CA LEU A 51 -10.94 0.62 16.81
C LEU A 51 -11.61 -0.72 16.48
N ASP A 52 -12.01 -0.88 15.23
CA ASP A 52 -12.54 -2.19 14.77
C ASP A 52 -11.36 -3.14 14.52
N LEU A 53 -11.14 -4.06 15.46
CA LEU A 53 -10.06 -5.05 15.43
C LEU A 53 -10.52 -6.44 14.98
N ARG A 54 -11.73 -6.59 14.46
CA ARG A 54 -12.31 -7.90 14.11
C ARG A 54 -11.49 -8.70 13.11
N LEU A 55 -10.81 -8.04 12.17
CA LEU A 55 -9.95 -8.69 11.18
C LEU A 55 -8.49 -8.83 11.61
N LEU A 56 -8.10 -8.30 12.78
CA LEU A 56 -6.72 -8.36 13.23
C LEU A 56 -6.27 -9.81 13.52
N ALA A 57 -7.07 -10.55 14.29
CA ALA A 57 -6.74 -11.95 14.60
C ALA A 57 -6.70 -12.85 13.35
N PRO A 58 -7.66 -12.78 12.40
CA PRO A 58 -7.56 -13.46 11.11
C PRO A 58 -6.31 -13.10 10.30
N ALA A 59 -5.94 -11.81 10.24
CA ALA A 59 -4.74 -11.37 9.53
C ALA A 59 -3.45 -11.92 10.15
N LEU A 60 -3.35 -11.91 11.49
CA LEU A 60 -2.22 -12.50 12.20
C LEU A 60 -2.16 -14.02 12.01
N ALA A 61 -3.29 -14.72 12.02
CA ALA A 61 -3.36 -16.15 11.75
C ALA A 61 -2.88 -16.48 10.32
N CYS A 62 -3.30 -15.71 9.32
CA CYS A 62 -2.79 -15.82 7.95
C CYS A 62 -1.29 -15.59 7.89
N TRP A 63 -0.79 -14.54 8.53
CA TRP A 63 0.63 -14.19 8.50
C TRP A 63 1.50 -15.29 9.15
N ALA A 64 1.13 -15.71 10.35
CA ALA A 64 1.83 -16.78 11.05
C ALA A 64 1.78 -18.11 10.28
N GLY A 65 0.62 -18.47 9.75
CA GLY A 65 0.42 -19.68 8.96
C GLY A 65 1.24 -19.68 7.67
N ALA A 66 1.21 -18.60 6.89
CA ALA A 66 2.02 -18.46 5.69
C ALA A 66 3.52 -18.51 6.02
N GLY A 67 3.98 -17.71 7.01
CA GLY A 67 5.39 -17.65 7.40
C GLY A 67 5.95 -18.99 7.90
N TRP A 68 5.12 -19.75 8.63
CA TRP A 68 5.47 -21.10 9.03
C TRP A 68 5.55 -22.04 7.82
N ALA A 69 4.55 -22.00 6.93
CA ALA A 69 4.47 -22.89 5.77
C ALA A 69 5.67 -22.72 4.82
N VAL A 70 5.94 -21.46 4.38
CA VAL A 70 7.03 -21.18 3.41
C VAL A 70 8.43 -21.31 4.00
N GLY A 71 8.55 -21.33 5.33
CA GLY A 71 9.83 -21.51 6.02
C GLY A 71 10.30 -22.98 6.13
N ARG A 72 9.53 -23.93 5.61
CA ARG A 72 9.85 -25.35 5.69
C ARG A 72 10.78 -25.77 4.55
N GLU A 73 11.86 -26.43 4.89
CA GLU A 73 12.87 -26.93 3.93
C GLU A 73 12.61 -28.37 3.45
N ALA A 74 11.77 -29.14 4.17
CA ALA A 74 11.57 -30.55 3.90
C ALA A 74 10.93 -30.82 2.53
N ALA A 75 11.38 -31.86 1.85
CA ALA A 75 10.82 -32.29 0.56
C ALA A 75 9.31 -32.55 0.61
N ASP A 76 8.78 -32.95 1.77
CA ASP A 76 7.36 -33.21 1.99
C ASP A 76 6.63 -32.06 2.74
N ALA A 77 7.23 -30.87 2.78
CA ALA A 77 6.66 -29.72 3.51
C ALA A 77 5.21 -29.43 3.12
N TRP A 78 4.89 -29.49 1.83
CA TRP A 78 3.54 -29.27 1.34
C TRP A 78 2.50 -30.24 1.94
N ARG A 79 2.86 -31.51 2.19
CA ARG A 79 1.96 -32.50 2.83
C ARG A 79 1.65 -32.12 4.27
N GLN A 80 2.68 -31.70 5.04
CA GLN A 80 2.50 -31.26 6.42
C GLN A 80 1.65 -30.01 6.50
N VAL A 81 1.85 -29.06 5.59
CA VAL A 81 1.06 -27.83 5.48
C VAL A 81 -0.39 -28.17 5.13
N LEU A 82 -0.62 -29.10 4.20
CA LEU A 82 -1.94 -29.55 3.81
C LEU A 82 -2.68 -30.27 4.95
N LEU A 83 -2.00 -31.07 5.75
CA LEU A 83 -2.58 -31.71 6.94
C LEU A 83 -3.04 -30.69 7.97
N LEU A 84 -2.23 -29.63 8.21
CA LEU A 84 -2.66 -28.55 9.08
C LEU A 84 -3.84 -27.75 8.50
N ALA A 85 -3.83 -27.49 7.19
CA ALA A 85 -4.97 -26.85 6.52
C ALA A 85 -6.25 -27.66 6.72
N SER A 86 -6.17 -29.00 6.57
CA SER A 86 -7.31 -29.90 6.81
C SER A 86 -7.79 -29.86 8.26
N GLY A 87 -6.86 -29.79 9.23
CA GLY A 87 -7.18 -29.61 10.65
C GLY A 87 -7.91 -28.30 10.92
N CYS A 88 -7.44 -27.18 10.35
CA CYS A 88 -8.13 -25.89 10.45
C CYS A 88 -9.52 -25.90 9.80
N THR A 89 -9.67 -26.60 8.68
CA THR A 89 -10.97 -26.77 8.00
C THR A 89 -11.94 -27.59 8.86
N ALA A 90 -11.47 -28.68 9.46
CA ALA A 90 -12.26 -29.49 10.38
C ALA A 90 -12.69 -28.68 11.61
N LEU A 91 -11.78 -27.90 12.19
CA LEU A 91 -12.09 -26.98 13.30
C LEU A 91 -13.15 -25.96 12.90
N ALA A 92 -13.03 -25.36 11.71
CA ALA A 92 -14.03 -24.43 11.20
C ALA A 92 -15.41 -25.11 11.06
N ALA A 93 -15.46 -26.34 10.53
CA ALA A 93 -16.70 -27.12 10.41
C ALA A 93 -17.33 -27.41 11.80
N ILE A 94 -16.53 -27.80 12.78
CA ILE A 94 -16.98 -28.02 14.17
C ILE A 94 -17.55 -26.72 14.75
N LEU A 95 -16.88 -25.59 14.56
CA LEU A 95 -17.35 -24.28 15.02
C LEU A 95 -18.67 -23.86 14.35
N VAL A 96 -18.83 -24.12 13.05
CA VAL A 96 -20.09 -23.87 12.34
C VAL A 96 -21.23 -24.72 12.96
N VAL A 97 -21.00 -26.01 13.16
CA VAL A 97 -22.00 -26.90 13.77
C VAL A 97 -22.33 -26.44 15.19
N ALA A 98 -21.35 -26.07 15.97
CA ALA A 98 -21.54 -25.53 17.32
C ALA A 98 -22.39 -24.25 17.30
N VAL A 99 -22.05 -23.28 16.44
CA VAL A 99 -22.84 -22.04 16.29
C VAL A 99 -24.27 -22.31 15.85
N LEU A 100 -24.49 -23.28 14.95
CA LEU A 100 -25.84 -23.64 14.49
C LEU A 100 -26.66 -24.36 15.57
N ARG A 101 -26.02 -25.23 16.35
CA ARG A 101 -26.71 -25.98 17.43
C ARG A 101 -27.00 -25.14 18.66
N PHE A 102 -26.14 -24.22 19.01
CA PHE A 102 -26.25 -23.34 20.19
C PHE A 102 -26.85 -21.97 19.90
N ARG A 103 -27.46 -21.76 18.71
CA ARG A 103 -28.30 -20.58 18.49
C ARG A 103 -29.45 -20.58 19.47
N PRO A 104 -29.55 -19.63 20.42
CA PRO A 104 -30.71 -19.56 21.28
C PRO A 104 -31.95 -19.35 20.40
N PRO A 105 -33.08 -20.04 20.71
CA PRO A 105 -34.34 -19.82 20.00
C PRO A 105 -34.63 -18.31 20.07
N ARG A 106 -35.00 -17.72 18.93
CA ARG A 106 -35.47 -16.33 18.87
C ARG A 106 -36.80 -16.25 19.65
N HIS A 107 -36.75 -16.22 20.98
CA HIS A 107 -37.88 -15.80 21.78
C HIS A 107 -38.16 -14.35 21.43
N ARG A 108 -39.40 -14.09 20.95
CA ARG A 108 -39.96 -12.75 20.91
C ARG A 108 -39.76 -12.15 22.30
N ALA A 109 -38.89 -11.16 22.43
CA ALA A 109 -38.69 -10.46 23.67
C ALA A 109 -39.99 -9.73 24.00
N ASP A 110 -40.67 -10.20 25.04
CA ASP A 110 -41.69 -9.41 25.74
C ASP A 110 -40.94 -8.32 26.49
N PRO A 111 -41.18 -7.03 26.23
CA PRO A 111 -40.43 -5.96 26.85
C PRO A 111 -40.90 -5.76 28.28
N ARG A 112 -40.39 -6.52 29.24
CA ARG A 112 -40.53 -6.20 30.66
C ARG A 112 -39.46 -5.20 31.04
N PRO A 113 -39.81 -3.96 31.48
CA PRO A 113 -38.83 -2.98 31.93
C PRO A 113 -38.20 -3.44 33.26
N GLY A 114 -36.90 -3.66 33.28
CA GLY A 114 -36.15 -3.91 34.51
C GLY A 114 -35.37 -5.23 34.58
N ALA A 115 -35.40 -6.11 33.57
CA ALA A 115 -34.49 -7.27 33.57
C ALA A 115 -33.07 -6.85 33.21
N PRO A 116 -32.02 -7.33 33.93
CA PRO A 116 -30.65 -7.07 33.52
C PRO A 116 -30.44 -7.63 32.12
N GLU A 117 -30.04 -6.77 31.16
CA GLU A 117 -29.62 -7.17 29.82
C GLU A 117 -28.44 -8.15 29.96
N HIS A 118 -28.73 -9.43 29.97
CA HIS A 118 -27.70 -10.43 29.69
C HIS A 118 -27.35 -10.27 28.23
N ASP A 119 -26.17 -9.70 27.96
CA ASP A 119 -25.62 -9.57 26.62
C ASP A 119 -25.29 -10.95 26.04
N PRO A 120 -26.18 -11.56 25.23
CA PRO A 120 -25.90 -12.85 24.59
C PRO A 120 -24.89 -12.71 23.45
N GLY A 121 -24.38 -11.48 23.21
CA GLY A 121 -23.52 -11.16 22.09
C GLY A 121 -22.06 -11.59 22.22
N ALA A 122 -21.52 -11.70 23.44
CA ALA A 122 -20.09 -11.93 23.64
C ALA A 122 -19.63 -13.34 23.16
N MET A 123 -20.40 -14.37 23.49
CA MET A 123 -20.08 -15.75 23.06
C MET A 123 -20.30 -15.95 21.55
N GLY A 124 -21.30 -15.30 20.97
CA GLY A 124 -21.55 -15.33 19.53
C GLY A 124 -20.48 -14.59 18.71
N THR A 125 -19.93 -13.50 19.22
CA THR A 125 -18.86 -12.74 18.56
C THR A 125 -17.51 -13.48 18.61
N LEU A 126 -17.19 -14.12 19.73
CA LEU A 126 -15.97 -14.92 19.88
C LEU A 126 -15.96 -16.14 18.94
N SER A 127 -17.08 -16.88 18.86
CA SER A 127 -17.20 -18.04 17.97
C SER A 127 -17.14 -17.63 16.49
N ALA A 128 -17.73 -16.50 16.11
CA ALA A 128 -17.62 -15.96 14.75
C ALA A 128 -16.19 -15.54 14.42
N SER A 129 -15.47 -14.90 15.33
CA SER A 129 -14.07 -14.51 15.13
C SER A 129 -13.16 -15.72 15.00
N LEU A 130 -13.33 -16.75 15.84
CA LEU A 130 -12.59 -18.01 15.75
C LEU A 130 -12.86 -18.75 14.43
N LEU A 131 -14.10 -18.76 13.96
CA LEU A 131 -14.46 -19.33 12.68
C LEU A 131 -13.76 -18.62 11.52
N VAL A 132 -13.78 -17.29 11.50
CA VAL A 132 -13.08 -16.50 10.47
C VAL A 132 -11.57 -16.75 10.52
N CYS A 133 -10.95 -16.80 11.70
CA CYS A 133 -9.53 -17.14 11.85
C CYS A 133 -9.21 -18.54 11.30
N ALA A 134 -10.03 -19.55 11.63
CA ALA A 134 -9.82 -20.91 11.16
C ALA A 134 -9.99 -21.04 9.65
N LEU A 135 -10.97 -20.37 9.06
CA LEU A 135 -11.18 -20.34 7.60
C LEU A 135 -10.02 -19.61 6.89
N CYS A 136 -9.59 -18.47 7.39
CA CYS A 136 -8.47 -17.72 6.85
C CYS A 136 -7.16 -18.53 6.93
N ALA A 137 -6.89 -19.16 8.08
CA ALA A 137 -5.73 -20.03 8.26
C ALA A 137 -5.79 -21.26 7.32
N ALA A 138 -6.93 -21.93 7.21
CA ALA A 138 -7.10 -23.05 6.30
C ALA A 138 -6.84 -22.64 4.84
N THR A 139 -7.38 -21.51 4.43
CA THR A 139 -7.24 -21.01 3.05
C THR A 139 -5.78 -20.68 2.74
N VAL A 140 -5.09 -19.91 3.61
CA VAL A 140 -3.68 -19.53 3.37
C VAL A 140 -2.76 -20.74 3.40
N LEU A 141 -2.99 -21.70 4.30
CA LEU A 141 -2.20 -22.93 4.36
C LEU A 141 -2.43 -23.81 3.11
N THR A 142 -3.66 -23.92 2.63
CA THR A 142 -3.97 -24.66 1.39
C THR A 142 -3.27 -24.05 0.18
N ILE A 143 -3.33 -22.72 0.05
CA ILE A 143 -2.65 -21.98 -1.02
C ILE A 143 -1.14 -22.15 -0.89
N SER A 144 -0.58 -22.00 0.31
CA SER A 144 0.86 -22.22 0.56
C SER A 144 1.30 -23.64 0.20
N ALA A 145 0.49 -24.66 0.54
CA ALA A 145 0.77 -26.04 0.16
C ALA A 145 0.78 -26.23 -1.36
N ALA A 146 -0.17 -25.61 -2.08
CA ALA A 146 -0.23 -25.65 -3.54
C ALA A 146 1.00 -25.00 -4.17
N HIS A 147 1.42 -23.85 -3.68
CA HIS A 147 2.64 -23.17 -4.14
C HIS A 147 3.90 -24.01 -3.88
N LEU A 148 4.05 -24.59 -2.67
CA LEU A 148 5.18 -25.45 -2.34
C LEU A 148 5.20 -26.71 -3.21
N TRP A 149 4.05 -27.33 -3.46
CA TRP A 149 3.92 -28.47 -4.35
C TRP A 149 4.30 -28.14 -5.79
N ALA A 150 3.82 -26.99 -6.33
CA ALA A 150 4.18 -26.52 -7.66
C ALA A 150 5.69 -26.26 -7.77
N ARG A 151 6.28 -25.57 -6.78
CA ARG A 151 7.71 -25.28 -6.71
C ARG A 151 8.57 -26.54 -6.72
N GLN A 152 8.17 -27.59 -6.00
CA GLN A 152 8.93 -28.84 -5.96
C GLN A 152 8.94 -29.60 -7.30
N ARG A 153 7.90 -29.44 -8.11
CA ARG A 153 7.77 -30.09 -9.42
C ARG A 153 8.36 -29.28 -10.57
N ASP A 154 8.72 -28.05 -10.32
CA ASP A 154 9.28 -27.16 -11.34
C ASP A 154 10.68 -27.62 -11.78
N PRO A 155 10.99 -27.58 -13.09
CA PRO A 155 12.30 -27.95 -13.62
C PRO A 155 13.45 -27.15 -13.02
N LEU A 156 13.23 -25.89 -12.60
CA LEU A 156 14.26 -25.08 -11.96
C LEU A 156 14.71 -25.68 -10.61
N THR A 157 13.79 -26.16 -9.82
CA THR A 157 14.09 -26.83 -8.53
C THR A 157 14.84 -28.15 -8.77
N ALA A 158 14.44 -28.92 -9.77
CA ALA A 158 15.14 -30.14 -10.16
C ALA A 158 16.57 -29.84 -10.64
N ALA A 159 16.79 -28.78 -11.41
CA ALA A 159 18.09 -28.33 -11.88
C ALA A 159 19.01 -27.91 -10.72
N VAL A 160 18.49 -27.26 -9.69
CA VAL A 160 19.23 -26.93 -8.46
C VAL A 160 19.69 -28.21 -7.75
N ALA A 161 18.83 -29.23 -7.64
CA ALA A 161 19.13 -30.48 -6.95
C ALA A 161 20.18 -31.31 -7.69
N THR A 162 20.18 -31.29 -9.03
CA THR A 162 21.17 -32.05 -9.82
C THR A 162 22.55 -31.37 -9.89
N GLY A 163 22.62 -30.06 -9.69
CA GLY A 163 23.87 -29.29 -9.77
C GLY A 163 24.52 -29.27 -11.16
N GLN A 164 23.85 -29.76 -12.19
CA GLN A 164 24.35 -29.80 -13.56
C GLN A 164 24.24 -28.40 -14.22
N PRO A 165 25.14 -28.09 -15.19
CA PRO A 165 24.99 -26.86 -15.95
C PRO A 165 23.73 -26.91 -16.82
N VAL A 166 22.89 -25.89 -16.71
CA VAL A 166 21.64 -25.77 -17.44
C VAL A 166 21.58 -24.44 -18.21
N THR A 167 20.76 -24.40 -19.25
CA THR A 167 20.46 -23.19 -20.00
C THR A 167 19.11 -22.67 -19.57
N LEU A 168 19.08 -21.46 -19.04
CA LEU A 168 17.86 -20.75 -18.65
C LEU A 168 17.50 -19.74 -19.74
N ILE A 169 16.22 -19.65 -20.07
CA ILE A 169 15.65 -18.52 -20.80
C ILE A 169 14.64 -17.87 -19.89
N GLY A 170 14.73 -16.55 -19.76
CA GLY A 170 13.83 -15.81 -18.89
C GLY A 170 13.90 -14.32 -19.14
N THR A 171 13.06 -13.61 -18.39
CA THR A 171 12.89 -12.16 -18.49
C THR A 171 13.36 -11.50 -17.18
N VAL A 172 14.15 -10.44 -17.30
CA VAL A 172 14.59 -9.64 -16.14
C VAL A 172 13.37 -9.00 -15.49
N SER A 173 13.03 -9.41 -14.27
CA SER A 173 11.81 -8.98 -13.57
C SER A 173 12.03 -7.85 -12.57
N GLN A 174 13.26 -7.63 -12.13
CA GLN A 174 13.62 -6.51 -11.28
C GLN A 174 14.74 -5.67 -11.90
N GLN A 175 14.71 -4.35 -11.62
CA GLN A 175 15.79 -3.48 -12.07
C GLN A 175 17.11 -3.91 -11.42
N PRO A 176 18.18 -4.14 -12.20
CA PRO A 176 19.48 -4.50 -11.66
C PRO A 176 20.03 -3.40 -10.75
N ARG A 177 20.54 -3.78 -9.59
CA ARG A 177 21.07 -2.87 -8.57
C ARG A 177 22.47 -3.28 -8.16
N VAL A 178 23.34 -2.29 -7.93
CA VAL A 178 24.67 -2.53 -7.38
C VAL A 178 24.56 -2.78 -5.87
N SER A 179 25.07 -3.91 -5.42
CA SER A 179 25.30 -4.17 -4.01
C SER A 179 26.78 -3.88 -3.72
N ALA A 180 27.03 -2.82 -2.96
CA ALA A 180 28.38 -2.50 -2.52
C ALA A 180 28.78 -3.44 -1.38
N THR A 181 29.50 -4.51 -1.71
CA THR A 181 30.22 -5.30 -0.74
C THR A 181 31.70 -4.92 -0.89
N SER A 182 32.41 -4.76 0.20
CA SER A 182 33.73 -4.11 0.32
C SER A 182 34.87 -4.67 -0.58
N ARG A 183 34.64 -5.64 -1.44
CA ARG A 183 35.66 -6.27 -2.30
C ARG A 183 35.30 -6.50 -3.76
N SER A 184 34.05 -6.34 -4.17
CA SER A 184 33.65 -6.46 -5.59
C SER A 184 32.31 -5.82 -5.88
N THR A 185 32.19 -5.18 -7.04
CA THR A 185 30.89 -4.74 -7.58
C THR A 185 30.07 -5.97 -7.89
N LEU A 186 29.01 -6.20 -7.14
CA LEU A 186 28.03 -7.26 -7.34
C LEU A 186 26.72 -6.64 -7.78
N VAL A 187 26.19 -7.12 -8.88
CA VAL A 187 24.86 -6.69 -9.37
C VAL A 187 23.83 -7.73 -8.95
N ILE A 188 22.78 -7.27 -8.31
CA ILE A 188 21.66 -8.13 -7.89
C ILE A 188 20.44 -7.76 -8.73
N THR A 189 19.82 -8.77 -9.32
CA THR A 189 18.52 -8.68 -10.00
C THR A 189 17.77 -9.99 -9.88
N THR A 190 16.52 -10.02 -10.31
CA THR A 190 15.69 -11.24 -10.36
C THR A 190 15.37 -11.55 -11.81
N LEU A 191 15.46 -12.83 -12.18
CA LEU A 191 15.10 -13.37 -13.48
C LEU A 191 13.87 -14.25 -13.32
N ASP A 192 12.78 -13.92 -13.99
CA ASP A 192 11.63 -14.81 -14.13
C ASP A 192 11.94 -15.84 -15.20
N VAL A 193 12.09 -17.09 -14.78
CA VAL A 193 12.54 -18.17 -15.64
C VAL A 193 11.35 -18.74 -16.42
N GLU A 194 11.39 -18.61 -17.75
CA GLU A 194 10.38 -19.13 -18.66
C GLU A 194 10.67 -20.58 -19.04
N GLN A 195 11.97 -20.91 -19.20
CA GLN A 195 12.42 -22.24 -19.61
C GLN A 195 13.73 -22.62 -18.93
N VAL A 196 13.83 -23.90 -18.57
CA VAL A 196 15.06 -24.57 -18.14
C VAL A 196 15.36 -25.65 -19.15
N ASP A 197 16.43 -25.47 -19.95
CA ASP A 197 16.75 -26.23 -21.15
C ASP A 197 15.56 -26.21 -22.14
N THR A 198 14.74 -27.25 -22.17
CA THR A 198 13.56 -27.37 -23.04
C THR A 198 12.22 -27.40 -22.28
N ARG A 199 12.25 -27.35 -20.94
CA ARG A 199 11.05 -27.47 -20.11
C ARG A 199 10.61 -26.11 -19.61
N ALA A 200 9.30 -25.85 -19.64
CA ALA A 200 8.72 -24.62 -19.10
C ALA A 200 8.87 -24.55 -17.58
N SER A 201 9.20 -23.38 -17.07
CA SER A 201 9.27 -23.04 -15.66
C SER A 201 8.46 -21.79 -15.38
N THR A 202 8.00 -21.62 -14.13
CA THR A 202 7.24 -20.45 -13.68
C THR A 202 7.86 -19.80 -12.46
N LEU A 203 9.06 -20.24 -12.07
CA LEU A 203 9.75 -19.75 -10.90
C LEU A 203 10.78 -18.68 -11.27
N SER A 204 11.13 -17.87 -10.29
CA SER A 204 12.17 -16.86 -10.42
C SER A 204 13.48 -17.29 -9.75
N ALA A 205 14.58 -16.71 -10.24
CA ALA A 205 15.92 -16.91 -9.72
C ALA A 205 16.59 -15.57 -9.41
N THR A 206 17.29 -15.48 -8.27
CA THR A 206 18.15 -14.33 -7.96
C THR A 206 19.43 -14.41 -8.77
N VAL A 207 19.75 -13.36 -9.48
CA VAL A 207 20.99 -13.21 -10.23
C VAL A 207 22.00 -12.44 -9.39
N LEU A 208 23.17 -13.04 -9.17
CA LEU A 208 24.35 -12.37 -8.65
C LEU A 208 25.29 -12.12 -9.84
N GLY A 209 25.07 -11.03 -10.55
CA GLY A 209 25.72 -10.73 -11.82
C GLY A 209 26.94 -9.83 -11.71
N ASP A 210 27.54 -9.57 -12.85
CA ASP A 210 28.57 -8.55 -13.07
C ASP A 210 27.95 -7.23 -13.60
N THR A 211 28.79 -6.30 -13.99
CA THR A 211 28.37 -4.98 -14.49
C THR A 211 27.58 -5.05 -15.81
N GLN A 212 27.69 -6.14 -16.58
CA GLN A 212 26.91 -6.32 -17.82
C GLN A 212 25.39 -6.32 -17.56
N TRP A 213 24.98 -6.82 -16.39
CA TRP A 213 23.57 -6.83 -16.01
C TRP A 213 23.00 -5.44 -15.76
N LEU A 214 23.81 -4.44 -15.40
CA LEU A 214 23.36 -3.07 -15.16
C LEU A 214 22.79 -2.40 -16.41
N SER A 215 23.24 -2.80 -17.59
CA SER A 215 22.77 -2.27 -18.87
C SER A 215 21.43 -2.86 -19.32
N LEU A 216 20.93 -3.88 -18.61
CA LEU A 216 19.71 -4.59 -18.99
C LEU A 216 18.48 -3.97 -18.30
N PRO A 217 17.59 -3.30 -19.06
CA PRO A 217 16.34 -2.84 -18.47
C PRO A 217 15.46 -4.04 -18.09
N MET A 218 14.61 -3.83 -17.10
CA MET A 218 13.56 -4.79 -16.75
C MET A 218 12.69 -5.09 -17.99
N GLY A 219 12.33 -6.36 -18.19
CA GLY A 219 11.62 -6.83 -19.36
C GLY A 219 12.54 -7.33 -20.48
N THR A 220 13.87 -7.19 -20.33
CA THR A 220 14.83 -7.75 -21.28
C THR A 220 14.82 -9.28 -21.19
N ARG A 221 14.69 -9.92 -22.35
CA ARG A 221 14.72 -11.37 -22.45
C ARG A 221 16.15 -11.86 -22.65
N VAL A 222 16.59 -12.79 -21.80
CA VAL A 222 17.98 -13.27 -21.77
C VAL A 222 18.05 -14.79 -21.77
N ARG A 223 19.19 -15.28 -22.29
CA ARG A 223 19.60 -16.68 -22.16
C ARG A 223 20.83 -16.73 -21.26
N VAL A 224 20.79 -17.58 -20.25
CA VAL A 224 21.85 -17.71 -19.25
C VAL A 224 22.26 -19.17 -19.14
N ARG A 225 23.54 -19.47 -19.36
CA ARG A 225 24.10 -20.81 -19.14
C ARG A 225 24.91 -20.82 -17.85
N THR A 226 24.47 -21.64 -16.88
CA THR A 226 25.05 -21.61 -15.54
C THR A 226 24.80 -22.89 -14.76
N ARG A 227 25.51 -23.04 -13.64
CA ARG A 227 25.16 -23.99 -12.57
C ARG A 227 24.43 -23.24 -11.48
N LEU A 228 23.23 -23.70 -11.14
CA LEU A 228 22.41 -23.08 -10.13
C LEU A 228 22.87 -23.40 -8.72
N ARG A 229 22.61 -22.47 -7.80
CA ARG A 229 22.81 -22.70 -6.36
C ARG A 229 21.45 -22.64 -5.65
N PRO A 230 21.28 -23.40 -4.56
CA PRO A 230 20.09 -23.31 -3.74
C PRO A 230 19.99 -21.95 -3.07
N THR A 231 18.75 -21.51 -2.83
CA THR A 231 18.43 -20.34 -2.00
C THR A 231 18.16 -20.77 -0.56
N GLU A 232 18.16 -19.80 0.35
CA GLU A 232 17.71 -20.02 1.73
C GLU A 232 16.21 -20.33 1.78
N ALA A 233 15.79 -21.13 2.77
CA ALA A 233 14.39 -21.40 3.03
C ALA A 233 13.60 -20.11 3.28
N GLY A 234 12.38 -20.06 2.75
CA GLY A 234 11.50 -18.91 2.91
C GLY A 234 11.74 -17.77 1.90
N ARG A 235 12.67 -17.92 0.96
CA ARG A 235 12.83 -17.00 -0.16
C ARG A 235 11.82 -17.32 -1.27
N ALA A 236 11.30 -16.27 -1.91
CA ALA A 236 10.40 -16.43 -3.06
C ALA A 236 11.14 -17.05 -4.26
N GLU A 237 12.36 -16.60 -4.53
CA GLU A 237 13.19 -17.14 -5.60
C GLU A 237 13.64 -18.58 -5.31
N ALA A 238 13.63 -19.42 -6.33
CA ALA A 238 13.92 -20.83 -6.19
C ALA A 238 15.41 -21.18 -6.36
N ALA A 239 16.17 -20.30 -7.00
CA ALA A 239 17.58 -20.55 -7.32
C ALA A 239 18.41 -19.26 -7.28
N ILE A 240 19.72 -19.43 -7.16
CA ILE A 240 20.71 -18.36 -7.32
C ILE A 240 21.54 -18.63 -8.57
N ILE A 241 21.62 -17.65 -9.46
CA ILE A 241 22.50 -17.60 -10.62
C ILE A 241 23.81 -16.91 -10.20
N PRO A 242 24.96 -17.60 -10.20
CA PRO A 242 26.21 -17.03 -9.73
C PRO A 242 26.84 -16.07 -10.76
N LYS A 243 27.78 -15.23 -10.32
CA LYS A 243 28.42 -14.15 -11.09
C LYS A 243 29.03 -14.57 -12.44
N ARG A 244 29.50 -15.80 -12.55
CA ARG A 244 30.19 -16.33 -13.76
C ARG A 244 29.20 -17.04 -14.70
N ALA A 245 28.00 -16.55 -14.85
CA ALA A 245 27.03 -17.11 -15.78
C ALA A 245 27.25 -16.56 -17.20
N GLY A 246 27.17 -17.42 -18.21
CA GLY A 246 27.22 -17.00 -19.62
C GLY A 246 25.91 -16.29 -19.97
N LEU A 247 25.97 -14.99 -20.25
CA LEU A 247 24.81 -14.15 -20.55
C LEU A 247 24.71 -13.89 -22.05
N THR A 248 23.54 -14.08 -22.64
CA THR A 248 23.22 -13.70 -24.01
C THR A 248 21.86 -12.98 -24.02
N VAL A 249 21.82 -11.76 -24.53
CA VAL A 249 20.58 -11.00 -24.68
C VAL A 249 19.82 -11.52 -25.90
N LEU A 250 18.56 -11.91 -25.72
CA LEU A 250 17.68 -12.39 -26.78
C LEU A 250 16.83 -11.29 -27.40
N GLY A 251 16.43 -10.30 -26.62
CA GLY A 251 15.66 -9.20 -27.11
C GLY A 251 15.36 -8.13 -26.05
N PRO A 252 15.09 -6.89 -26.47
CA PRO A 252 14.71 -5.79 -25.58
C PRO A 252 13.29 -6.00 -25.01
N PRO A 253 12.89 -5.20 -24.01
CA PRO A 253 11.52 -5.17 -23.53
C PRO A 253 10.53 -4.88 -24.64
N SER A 254 9.44 -5.65 -24.73
CA SER A 254 8.43 -5.51 -25.77
C SER A 254 7.03 -5.29 -25.19
N GLY A 255 6.06 -4.89 -26.02
CA GLY A 255 4.67 -4.68 -25.61
C GLY A 255 4.54 -3.59 -24.54
N ILE A 256 3.73 -3.86 -23.51
CA ILE A 256 3.47 -2.93 -22.41
C ILE A 256 4.76 -2.60 -21.64
N LEU A 257 5.63 -3.59 -21.40
CA LEU A 257 6.91 -3.37 -20.71
C LEU A 257 7.85 -2.46 -21.51
N GLY A 258 7.84 -2.57 -22.84
CA GLY A 258 8.57 -1.67 -23.73
C GLY A 258 8.06 -0.24 -23.64
N ALA A 259 6.74 -0.05 -23.71
CA ALA A 259 6.10 1.27 -23.56
C ALA A 259 6.41 1.92 -22.21
N VAL A 260 6.30 1.16 -21.12
CA VAL A 260 6.66 1.62 -19.78
C VAL A 260 8.14 2.01 -19.69
N THR A 261 9.02 1.20 -20.29
CA THR A 261 10.46 1.50 -20.30
C THR A 261 10.74 2.79 -21.06
N SER A 262 10.04 3.06 -22.18
CA SER A 262 10.17 4.31 -22.95
C SER A 262 9.69 5.53 -22.15
N VAL A 263 8.56 5.43 -21.44
CA VAL A 263 8.05 6.51 -20.58
C VAL A 263 9.03 6.83 -19.45
N ARG A 264 9.59 5.81 -18.82
CA ARG A 264 10.59 5.97 -17.74
C ARG A 264 11.89 6.59 -18.26
N ALA A 265 12.38 6.13 -19.42
CA ALA A 265 13.55 6.71 -20.07
C ALA A 265 13.29 8.18 -20.49
N GLY A 266 12.06 8.49 -20.91
CA GLY A 266 11.63 9.85 -21.21
C GLY A 266 11.74 10.79 -20.01
N LEU A 267 11.34 10.35 -18.81
CA LEU A 267 11.55 11.16 -17.60
C LEU A 267 13.04 11.39 -17.32
N ALA A 268 13.87 10.33 -17.40
CA ALA A 268 15.31 10.46 -17.20
C ALA A 268 15.92 11.49 -18.19
N GLN A 269 15.50 11.46 -19.46
CA GLN A 269 15.92 12.45 -20.46
C GLN A 269 15.41 13.85 -20.13
N ALA A 270 14.15 14.01 -19.71
CA ALA A 270 13.55 15.31 -19.37
C ALA A 270 14.30 16.01 -18.24
N VAL A 271 14.79 15.27 -17.26
CA VAL A 271 15.56 15.83 -16.12
C VAL A 271 17.08 15.81 -16.35
N GLY A 272 17.56 15.26 -17.47
CA GLY A 272 18.98 15.13 -17.76
C GLY A 272 19.69 14.11 -16.86
N ALA A 273 18.97 13.08 -16.37
CA ALA A 273 19.54 12.00 -15.59
C ALA A 273 20.29 11.00 -16.50
N PRO A 274 21.30 10.29 -15.99
CA PRO A 274 21.96 9.20 -16.73
C PRO A 274 20.96 8.12 -17.14
N GLY A 275 21.02 7.71 -18.41
CA GLY A 275 20.19 6.62 -18.91
C GLY A 275 20.60 5.25 -18.37
N ILE A 276 19.72 4.24 -18.53
CA ILE A 276 20.02 2.84 -18.17
C ILE A 276 21.24 2.38 -18.96
N GLY A 277 22.25 1.84 -18.27
CA GLY A 277 23.50 1.38 -18.90
C GLY A 277 24.58 2.43 -19.05
N ALA A 278 24.29 3.70 -18.80
CA ALA A 278 25.35 4.68 -18.70
C ALA A 278 26.22 4.37 -17.46
N PRO A 279 27.55 4.42 -17.56
CA PRO A 279 28.40 4.28 -16.39
C PRO A 279 28.01 5.39 -15.39
N VAL A 280 27.53 4.98 -14.24
CA VAL A 280 27.41 5.89 -13.09
C VAL A 280 28.86 6.17 -12.69
N ALA A 281 29.44 7.19 -13.29
CA ALA A 281 30.80 7.59 -13.00
C ALA A 281 30.94 7.81 -11.50
N ALA A 282 31.96 7.24 -10.89
CA ALA A 282 32.32 7.42 -9.49
C ALA A 282 32.81 8.86 -9.17
N GLY A 283 32.48 9.79 -9.96
CA GLY A 283 32.54 11.21 -9.96
C GLY A 283 31.57 11.62 -11.04
N ALA A 284 30.27 11.62 -10.73
CA ALA A 284 29.32 12.39 -11.49
C ALA A 284 29.87 13.82 -11.44
N GLY A 285 30.53 14.20 -12.55
CA GLY A 285 31.28 15.43 -12.66
C GLY A 285 30.45 16.57 -12.12
N GLU A 286 31.15 17.57 -11.63
CA GLU A 286 30.63 18.86 -11.27
C GLU A 286 29.39 19.13 -12.12
N GLU A 287 28.19 18.87 -11.57
CA GLU A 287 26.94 19.33 -12.16
C GLU A 287 27.01 20.86 -12.07
N THR A 288 27.79 21.49 -12.98
CA THR A 288 27.78 22.91 -13.19
C THR A 288 26.43 23.28 -13.77
N GLY A 289 25.45 23.41 -12.92
CA GLY A 289 24.06 23.63 -13.33
C GLY A 289 23.23 24.31 -12.27
N LEU A 290 22.08 24.79 -12.68
CA LEU A 290 21.11 25.51 -11.86
C LEU A 290 20.55 24.64 -10.68
N TRP A 291 20.68 23.31 -10.74
CA TRP A 291 20.05 22.37 -9.84
C TRP A 291 21.01 21.82 -8.78
N PRO A 292 20.52 21.47 -7.57
CA PRO A 292 21.34 20.85 -6.53
C PRO A 292 22.02 19.55 -7.02
N PRO A 293 23.22 19.23 -6.52
CA PRO A 293 23.88 17.97 -6.85
C PRO A 293 22.99 16.75 -6.54
N GLY A 294 22.89 15.83 -7.50
CA GLY A 294 22.08 14.62 -7.36
C GLY A 294 20.58 14.79 -7.62
N ALA A 295 20.04 16.01 -7.77
CA ALA A 295 18.62 16.24 -8.02
C ALA A 295 18.13 15.50 -9.29
N ARG A 296 18.91 15.56 -10.38
CA ARG A 296 18.58 14.88 -11.65
C ARG A 296 18.45 13.37 -11.49
N SER A 297 19.34 12.77 -10.70
CA SER A 297 19.33 11.33 -10.43
C SER A 297 18.24 10.92 -9.44
N LEU A 298 17.84 11.85 -8.55
CA LEU A 298 16.85 11.59 -7.50
C LEU A 298 15.41 11.61 -8.04
N VAL A 299 15.07 12.52 -8.96
CA VAL A 299 13.71 12.69 -9.48
C VAL A 299 13.11 11.40 -10.07
N PRO A 300 13.80 10.62 -10.94
CA PRO A 300 13.26 9.35 -11.42
C PRO A 300 13.00 8.34 -10.30
N GLY A 301 13.85 8.35 -9.26
CA GLY A 301 13.66 7.53 -8.05
C GLY A 301 12.38 7.88 -7.32
N VAL A 302 12.19 9.15 -6.98
CA VAL A 302 11.03 9.63 -6.23
C VAL A 302 9.74 9.51 -7.04
N ALA A 303 9.75 9.85 -8.33
CA ALA A 303 8.53 9.85 -9.14
C ALA A 303 8.09 8.45 -9.59
N LEU A 304 9.04 7.59 -10.02
CA LEU A 304 8.76 6.31 -10.67
C LEU A 304 9.45 5.11 -10.00
N GLY A 305 10.15 5.31 -8.88
CA GLY A 305 10.90 4.26 -8.22
C GLY A 305 12.13 3.79 -8.99
N ASP A 306 12.72 4.66 -9.80
CA ASP A 306 13.88 4.36 -10.62
C ASP A 306 15.16 4.95 -9.99
N ASP A 307 15.78 4.19 -9.11
CA ASP A 307 16.94 4.60 -8.32
C ASP A 307 18.28 4.12 -8.91
N HIS A 308 18.29 3.60 -10.15
CA HIS A 308 19.50 3.03 -10.76
C HIS A 308 20.61 4.07 -10.97
N ALA A 309 20.23 5.31 -11.30
CA ALA A 309 21.15 6.41 -11.55
C ALA A 309 21.61 7.13 -10.26
N LEU A 310 21.11 6.72 -9.10
CA LEU A 310 21.42 7.38 -7.83
C LEU A 310 22.89 7.16 -7.44
N PRO A 311 23.69 8.22 -7.25
CA PRO A 311 25.09 8.09 -6.84
C PRO A 311 25.22 7.35 -5.49
N ALA A 312 26.27 6.53 -5.37
CA ALA A 312 26.51 5.75 -4.16
C ALA A 312 26.63 6.61 -2.87
N PRO A 313 27.31 7.77 -2.87
CA PRO A 313 27.35 8.66 -1.71
C PRO A 313 25.95 9.13 -1.29
N LEU A 314 25.15 9.63 -2.24
CA LEU A 314 23.80 10.11 -1.96
C LEU A 314 22.90 8.98 -1.42
N ARG A 315 23.05 7.75 -1.95
CA ARG A 315 22.33 6.59 -1.44
C ARG A 315 22.71 6.27 0.01
N GLU A 316 23.98 6.39 0.37
CA GLU A 316 24.44 6.15 1.75
C GLU A 316 23.98 7.27 2.69
N ASP A 317 24.00 8.52 2.24
CA ASP A 317 23.45 9.66 3.01
C ASP A 317 21.96 9.46 3.28
N MET A 318 21.16 9.10 2.27
CA MET A 318 19.74 8.78 2.42
C MET A 318 19.51 7.60 3.38
N ARG A 319 20.39 6.60 3.34
CA ARG A 319 20.33 5.46 4.27
C ARG A 319 20.58 5.88 5.71
N THR A 320 21.58 6.74 5.92
CA THR A 320 21.97 7.25 7.25
C THR A 320 20.83 8.02 7.92
N VAL A 321 20.04 8.78 7.14
CA VAL A 321 18.87 9.52 7.62
C VAL A 321 17.55 8.75 7.45
N SER A 322 17.62 7.46 7.08
CA SER A 322 16.45 6.58 6.90
C SER A 322 15.45 7.07 5.82
N MET A 323 15.94 7.75 4.78
CA MET A 323 15.15 8.31 3.67
C MET A 323 15.12 7.44 2.41
N THR A 324 15.72 6.25 2.43
CA THR A 324 15.76 5.33 1.26
C THR A 324 14.36 4.91 0.78
N HIS A 325 13.34 5.03 1.62
CA HIS A 325 11.96 4.74 1.26
C HIS A 325 11.34 5.77 0.28
N LEU A 326 11.94 6.97 0.14
CA LEU A 326 11.47 8.01 -0.80
C LEU A 326 11.76 7.63 -2.26
N THR A 327 12.83 6.88 -2.53
CA THR A 327 13.16 6.40 -3.89
C THR A 327 12.46 5.11 -4.25
N ALA A 328 11.74 4.50 -3.30
CA ALA A 328 10.82 3.41 -3.56
C ALA A 328 9.39 3.97 -3.55
N VAL A 329 8.65 3.78 -4.65
CA VAL A 329 7.25 4.25 -4.67
C VAL A 329 6.50 3.59 -3.52
N SER A 330 6.03 4.43 -2.61
CA SER A 330 5.40 4.04 -1.36
C SER A 330 3.87 4.12 -1.46
N GLY A 331 3.19 3.57 -0.44
CA GLY A 331 1.74 3.72 -0.29
C GLY A 331 1.26 5.16 -0.30
N GLN A 332 2.08 6.10 0.16
CA GLN A 332 1.80 7.52 0.16
C GLN A 332 1.68 8.08 -1.27
N HIS A 333 2.60 7.75 -2.18
CA HIS A 333 2.54 8.17 -3.59
C HIS A 333 1.23 7.69 -4.23
N VAL A 334 0.88 6.41 -4.02
CA VAL A 334 -0.39 5.84 -4.50
C VAL A 334 -1.59 6.57 -3.89
N ALA A 335 -1.55 6.85 -2.58
CA ALA A 335 -2.65 7.54 -1.89
C ALA A 335 -2.83 8.98 -2.38
N ILE A 336 -1.74 9.73 -2.63
CA ILE A 336 -1.78 11.09 -3.16
C ILE A 336 -2.37 11.09 -4.57
N ILE A 337 -1.83 10.26 -5.47
CA ILE A 337 -2.26 10.22 -6.87
C ILE A 337 -3.71 9.77 -6.97
N LEU A 338 -4.08 8.70 -6.24
CA LEU A 338 -5.45 8.19 -6.23
C LEU A 338 -6.42 9.18 -5.57
N GLY A 339 -6.00 9.83 -4.48
CA GLY A 339 -6.78 10.85 -3.78
C GLY A 339 -7.09 12.04 -4.68
N LEU A 340 -6.08 12.64 -5.29
CA LEU A 340 -6.24 13.76 -6.23
C LEU A 340 -7.10 13.37 -7.44
N GLY A 341 -6.88 12.16 -7.99
CA GLY A 341 -7.69 11.66 -9.09
C GLY A 341 -9.15 11.47 -8.71
N LEU A 342 -9.45 10.90 -7.55
CA LEU A 342 -10.82 10.72 -7.07
C LEU A 342 -11.50 12.05 -6.72
N GLU A 343 -10.76 13.06 -6.25
CA GLU A 343 -11.28 14.42 -6.06
C GLU A 343 -11.60 15.10 -7.39
N ALA A 344 -10.70 15.02 -8.36
CA ALA A 344 -10.94 15.54 -9.71
C ALA A 344 -12.17 14.90 -10.37
N LEU A 345 -12.43 13.62 -10.07
CA LEU A 345 -13.61 12.89 -10.54
C LEU A 345 -14.85 13.10 -9.65
N GLY A 346 -14.82 14.06 -8.74
CA GLY A 346 -15.87 14.28 -7.72
C GLY A 346 -17.29 14.46 -8.25
N ALA A 347 -17.44 15.05 -9.45
CA ALA A 347 -18.72 15.24 -10.13
C ALA A 347 -19.36 13.93 -10.67
N LEU A 348 -18.59 12.84 -10.78
CA LEU A 348 -19.08 11.58 -11.34
C LEU A 348 -19.80 10.72 -10.30
N PRO A 349 -20.76 9.89 -10.72
CA PRO A 349 -21.38 8.88 -9.85
C PRO A 349 -20.33 7.93 -9.25
N ARG A 350 -20.57 7.45 -8.01
CA ARG A 350 -19.62 6.62 -7.24
C ARG A 350 -19.04 5.44 -8.04
N ARG A 351 -19.87 4.75 -8.85
CA ARG A 351 -19.46 3.62 -9.69
C ARG A 351 -18.38 4.01 -10.72
N TRP A 352 -18.55 5.14 -11.37
CA TRP A 352 -17.59 5.63 -12.38
C TRP A 352 -16.31 6.13 -11.72
N ARG A 353 -16.42 6.83 -10.57
CA ARG A 353 -15.24 7.23 -9.77
C ARG A 353 -14.41 6.03 -9.37
N ALA A 354 -15.05 4.96 -8.88
CA ALA A 354 -14.35 3.75 -8.48
C ALA A 354 -13.73 3.01 -9.67
N LEU A 355 -14.44 2.93 -10.81
CA LEU A 355 -13.94 2.31 -12.03
C LEU A 355 -12.71 3.07 -12.57
N LEU A 356 -12.82 4.39 -12.74
CA LEU A 356 -11.70 5.21 -13.22
C LEU A 356 -10.54 5.21 -12.22
N GLY A 357 -10.83 5.23 -10.92
CA GLY A 357 -9.82 5.05 -9.87
C GLY A 357 -9.11 3.70 -9.95
N ALA A 358 -9.83 2.61 -10.26
CA ALA A 358 -9.24 1.30 -10.46
C ALA A 358 -8.35 1.25 -11.71
N VAL A 359 -8.79 1.86 -12.81
CA VAL A 359 -7.97 1.99 -14.03
C VAL A 359 -6.71 2.80 -13.73
N MET A 360 -6.84 3.95 -13.07
CA MET A 360 -5.70 4.80 -12.69
C MET A 360 -4.72 4.06 -11.78
N LEU A 361 -5.23 3.31 -10.79
CA LEU A 361 -4.39 2.49 -9.90
C LEU A 361 -3.64 1.40 -10.68
N THR A 362 -4.31 0.72 -11.61
CA THR A 362 -3.71 -0.32 -12.45
C THR A 362 -2.62 0.28 -13.35
N LEU A 363 -2.90 1.40 -14.02
CA LEU A 363 -1.92 2.09 -14.85
C LEU A 363 -0.70 2.56 -14.04
N LEU A 364 -0.93 3.06 -12.82
CA LEU A 364 0.15 3.47 -11.92
C LEU A 364 1.03 2.27 -11.51
N VAL A 365 0.43 1.13 -11.15
CA VAL A 365 1.16 -0.10 -10.82
C VAL A 365 2.02 -0.57 -11.99
N ILE A 366 1.47 -0.53 -13.21
CA ILE A 366 2.19 -0.92 -14.42
C ILE A 366 3.36 0.04 -14.68
N LEU A 367 3.14 1.36 -14.57
CA LEU A 367 4.14 2.40 -14.83
C LEU A 367 5.30 2.36 -13.83
N VAL A 368 4.97 2.25 -12.54
CA VAL A 368 5.95 2.21 -11.45
C VAL A 368 6.65 0.85 -11.37
N ARG A 369 6.06 -0.18 -11.97
CA ARG A 369 6.41 -1.60 -11.93
C ARG A 369 6.00 -2.29 -10.63
N PRO A 370 5.51 -3.52 -10.68
CA PRO A 370 5.06 -4.25 -9.50
C PRO A 370 6.25 -4.63 -8.60
N SER A 371 6.46 -3.87 -7.55
CA SER A 371 7.31 -4.24 -6.42
C SER A 371 6.45 -4.62 -5.22
N GLY A 372 7.01 -5.30 -4.23
CA GLY A 372 6.26 -5.66 -3.02
C GLY A 372 5.59 -4.44 -2.36
N SER A 373 6.25 -3.26 -2.34
CA SER A 373 5.68 -2.03 -1.81
C SER A 373 4.49 -1.51 -2.62
N VAL A 374 4.63 -1.50 -3.95
CA VAL A 374 3.59 -1.03 -4.87
C VAL A 374 2.37 -1.95 -4.84
N LEU A 375 2.56 -3.27 -4.79
CA LEU A 375 1.45 -4.24 -4.69
C LEU A 375 0.66 -4.08 -3.38
N ARG A 376 1.35 -3.83 -2.27
CA ARG A 376 0.68 -3.52 -0.98
C ARG A 376 -0.16 -2.25 -1.07
N ALA A 377 0.42 -1.19 -1.60
CA ALA A 377 -0.29 0.08 -1.79
C ALA A 377 -1.49 -0.08 -2.73
N ALA A 378 -1.32 -0.83 -3.81
CA ALA A 378 -2.40 -1.12 -4.76
C ALA A 378 -3.54 -1.92 -4.12
N THR A 379 -3.23 -2.93 -3.31
CA THR A 379 -4.23 -3.73 -2.61
C THR A 379 -5.02 -2.88 -1.61
N MET A 380 -4.34 -2.01 -0.84
CA MET A 380 -5.01 -1.08 0.07
C MET A 380 -5.86 -0.05 -0.70
N GLY A 381 -5.35 0.46 -1.83
CA GLY A 381 -6.10 1.34 -2.73
C GLY A 381 -7.34 0.66 -3.30
N ALA A 382 -7.25 -0.60 -3.71
CA ALA A 382 -8.39 -1.38 -4.19
C ALA A 382 -9.46 -1.56 -3.09
N VAL A 383 -9.06 -1.86 -1.85
CA VAL A 383 -9.99 -1.94 -0.70
C VAL A 383 -10.66 -0.59 -0.45
N MET A 384 -9.92 0.52 -0.57
CA MET A 384 -10.49 1.87 -0.47
C MET A 384 -11.53 2.13 -1.57
N LEU A 385 -11.24 1.75 -2.81
CA LEU A 385 -12.17 1.89 -3.95
C LEU A 385 -13.45 1.08 -3.75
N LEU A 386 -13.34 -0.15 -3.21
CA LEU A 386 -14.51 -0.95 -2.83
C LEU A 386 -15.34 -0.23 -1.75
N GLY A 387 -14.71 0.45 -0.80
CA GLY A 387 -15.38 1.31 0.17
C GLY A 387 -16.17 2.45 -0.50
N VAL A 388 -15.60 3.09 -1.53
CA VAL A 388 -16.28 4.13 -2.32
C VAL A 388 -17.53 3.58 -3.01
N VAL A 389 -17.45 2.41 -3.64
CA VAL A 389 -18.60 1.73 -4.26
C VAL A 389 -19.67 1.43 -3.22
N ALA A 390 -19.27 0.86 -2.10
CA ALA A 390 -20.18 0.48 -1.01
C ALA A 390 -20.78 1.69 -0.26
N GLY A 391 -20.35 2.92 -0.57
CA GLY A 391 -20.79 4.12 0.12
C GLY A 391 -20.41 4.17 1.61
N ARG A 392 -19.44 3.36 2.01
CA ARG A 392 -18.92 3.28 3.38
C ARG A 392 -17.57 3.98 3.47
N ARG A 393 -17.34 4.70 4.54
CA ARG A 393 -15.98 5.10 4.90
C ARG A 393 -15.25 3.81 5.30
N ALA A 394 -14.23 3.43 4.54
CA ALA A 394 -13.41 2.28 4.89
C ALA A 394 -12.79 2.53 6.27
N ALA A 395 -13.10 1.66 7.23
CA ALA A 395 -12.41 1.68 8.51
C ALA A 395 -10.94 1.30 8.26
N SER A 396 -9.99 2.15 8.68
CA SER A 396 -8.59 2.04 8.28
C SER A 396 -7.93 0.72 8.71
N VAL A 397 -8.23 0.23 9.93
CA VAL A 397 -7.64 -1.05 10.43
C VAL A 397 -8.19 -2.28 9.73
N PRO A 398 -9.52 -2.45 9.56
CA PRO A 398 -10.06 -3.55 8.76
C PRO A 398 -9.56 -3.55 7.32
N ALA A 399 -9.39 -2.38 6.69
CA ALA A 399 -8.87 -2.28 5.34
C ALA A 399 -7.41 -2.75 5.25
N LEU A 400 -6.57 -2.36 6.24
CA LEU A 400 -5.19 -2.84 6.34
C LEU A 400 -5.14 -4.36 6.51
N CYS A 401 -5.93 -4.91 7.43
CA CYS A 401 -6.00 -6.36 7.67
C CYS A 401 -6.48 -7.12 6.44
N ALA A 402 -7.53 -6.64 5.77
CA ALA A 402 -8.03 -7.24 4.53
C ALA A 402 -6.96 -7.22 3.43
N GLY A 403 -6.27 -6.09 3.25
CA GLY A 403 -5.17 -5.97 2.30
C GLY A 403 -4.02 -6.93 2.59
N ALA A 404 -3.64 -7.07 3.86
CA ALA A 404 -2.61 -8.02 4.28
C ALA A 404 -3.04 -9.49 4.01
N ILE A 405 -4.28 -9.86 4.33
CA ILE A 405 -4.82 -11.20 4.05
C ILE A 405 -4.77 -11.48 2.54
N VAL A 406 -5.30 -10.57 1.71
CA VAL A 406 -5.32 -10.74 0.26
C VAL A 406 -3.91 -10.94 -0.31
N LEU A 407 -2.94 -10.15 0.14
CA LEU A 407 -1.55 -10.28 -0.33
C LEU A 407 -0.92 -11.62 0.08
N LEU A 408 -1.16 -12.08 1.30
CA LEU A 408 -0.67 -13.37 1.78
C LEU A 408 -1.35 -14.56 1.06
N LEU A 409 -2.58 -14.38 0.57
CA LEU A 409 -3.26 -15.37 -0.27
C LEU A 409 -2.71 -15.40 -1.70
N ILE A 410 -2.30 -14.23 -2.25
CA ILE A 410 -1.69 -14.15 -3.58
C ILE A 410 -0.26 -14.68 -3.55
N ASP A 411 0.53 -14.25 -2.57
CA ASP A 411 1.93 -14.60 -2.42
C ASP A 411 2.29 -14.88 -0.95
N PRO A 412 2.31 -16.13 -0.51
CA PRO A 412 2.62 -16.49 0.87
C PRO A 412 4.04 -16.12 1.31
N TRP A 413 5.01 -15.95 0.38
CA TRP A 413 6.39 -15.55 0.70
C TRP A 413 6.49 -14.13 1.23
N GLN A 414 5.50 -13.25 0.95
CA GLN A 414 5.39 -11.93 1.56
C GLN A 414 5.42 -11.98 3.10
N SER A 415 4.96 -13.08 3.70
CA SER A 415 4.97 -13.27 5.15
C SER A 415 6.36 -13.18 5.79
N ARG A 416 7.42 -13.46 5.02
CA ARG A 416 8.83 -13.40 5.43
C ARG A 416 9.61 -12.22 4.83
N ASP A 417 8.94 -11.39 4.04
CA ASP A 417 9.52 -10.18 3.48
C ASP A 417 9.54 -9.05 4.52
N TYR A 418 10.73 -8.53 4.84
CA TYR A 418 10.87 -7.42 5.77
C TYR A 418 10.19 -6.15 5.29
N GLY A 419 10.15 -5.92 3.97
CA GLY A 419 9.44 -4.78 3.39
C GLY A 419 7.94 -4.88 3.63
N PHE A 420 7.36 -6.09 3.54
CA PHE A 420 5.96 -6.32 3.90
C PHE A 420 5.72 -6.04 5.38
N ALA A 421 6.54 -6.58 6.26
CA ALA A 421 6.42 -6.38 7.70
C ALA A 421 6.50 -4.90 8.08
N LEU A 422 7.52 -4.18 7.59
CA LEU A 422 7.68 -2.74 7.82
C LEU A 422 6.48 -1.93 7.34
N SER A 423 5.96 -2.23 6.15
CA SER A 423 4.81 -1.50 5.59
C SER A 423 3.53 -1.70 6.39
N VAL A 424 3.23 -2.94 6.80
CA VAL A 424 2.03 -3.24 7.59
C VAL A 424 2.13 -2.61 8.98
N VAL A 425 3.29 -2.74 9.63
CA VAL A 425 3.53 -2.20 10.99
C VAL A 425 3.55 -0.67 10.97
N ALA A 426 4.18 -0.03 9.98
CA ALA A 426 4.15 1.43 9.82
C ALA A 426 2.71 1.94 9.65
N THR A 427 1.96 1.33 8.75
CA THR A 427 0.56 1.73 8.49
C THR A 427 -0.32 1.52 9.72
N ALA A 428 -0.17 0.38 10.41
CA ALA A 428 -0.88 0.12 11.67
C ALA A 428 -0.52 1.17 12.74
N GLY A 429 0.77 1.45 12.92
CA GLY A 429 1.27 2.47 13.82
C GLY A 429 0.64 3.83 13.53
N ILE A 430 0.70 4.29 12.28
CA ILE A 430 0.12 5.58 11.86
C ILE A 430 -1.39 5.63 12.13
N VAL A 431 -2.13 4.59 11.75
CA VAL A 431 -3.59 4.55 11.92
C VAL A 431 -4.00 4.58 13.39
N ILE A 432 -3.26 3.87 14.25
CA ILE A 432 -3.58 3.76 15.67
C ILE A 432 -2.98 4.92 16.47
N GLY A 433 -1.73 5.29 16.18
CA GLY A 433 -0.91 6.17 17.03
C GLY A 433 -0.90 7.64 16.63
N SER A 434 -1.19 8.00 15.37
CA SER A 434 -1.01 9.38 14.91
C SER A 434 -1.93 10.37 15.63
N LYS A 435 -3.22 10.04 15.81
CA LYS A 435 -4.20 10.92 16.50
C LYS A 435 -3.84 11.17 17.97
N PRO A 436 -3.58 10.15 18.82
CA PRO A 436 -3.23 10.39 20.23
C PRO A 436 -1.89 11.12 20.38
N VAL A 437 -0.89 10.81 19.56
CA VAL A 437 0.41 11.50 19.60
C VAL A 437 0.26 12.95 19.15
N ALA A 438 -0.45 13.23 18.07
CA ALA A 438 -0.73 14.59 17.62
C ALA A 438 -1.51 15.39 18.68
N ALA A 439 -2.49 14.78 19.34
CA ALA A 439 -3.24 15.42 20.44
C ALA A 439 -2.34 15.73 21.64
N HIS A 440 -1.39 14.86 21.96
CA HIS A 440 -0.42 15.13 23.02
C HIS A 440 0.54 16.26 22.65
N LEU A 441 1.09 16.22 21.43
CA LEU A 441 2.00 17.25 20.93
C LEU A 441 1.31 18.62 20.76
N SER A 442 0.02 18.66 20.43
CA SER A 442 -0.74 19.90 20.24
C SER A 442 -0.92 20.71 21.53
N ARG A 443 -0.54 20.17 22.69
CA ARG A 443 -0.46 20.91 23.96
C ARG A 443 0.69 21.91 23.98
N ARG A 444 1.73 21.71 23.12
CA ARG A 444 2.94 22.55 23.07
C ARG A 444 3.24 23.10 21.66
N LEU A 445 2.67 22.48 20.61
CA LEU A 445 2.90 22.83 19.21
C LEU A 445 1.58 23.25 18.54
N PRO A 446 1.60 24.10 17.50
CA PRO A 446 0.45 24.34 16.65
C PRO A 446 -0.10 23.03 16.09
N ARG A 447 -1.43 22.92 15.95
CA ARG A 447 -2.10 21.66 15.56
C ARG A 447 -1.57 21.06 14.26
N TRP A 448 -1.27 21.90 13.26
CA TRP A 448 -0.72 21.44 11.98
C TRP A 448 0.68 20.83 12.13
N LEU A 449 1.55 21.47 12.96
CA LEU A 449 2.90 20.98 13.22
C LEU A 449 2.87 19.72 14.08
N ALA A 450 1.99 19.66 15.08
CA ALA A 450 1.78 18.47 15.90
C ALA A 450 1.37 17.26 15.04
N ALA A 451 0.48 17.46 14.07
CA ALA A 451 0.06 16.41 13.13
C ALA A 451 1.20 15.98 12.20
N ALA A 452 1.97 16.94 11.66
CA ALA A 452 3.10 16.68 10.77
C ALA A 452 4.22 15.90 11.47
N VAL A 453 4.53 16.23 12.73
CA VAL A 453 5.57 15.53 13.52
C VAL A 453 5.08 14.16 14.02
N ALA A 454 3.80 14.03 14.34
CA ALA A 454 3.25 12.77 14.85
C ALA A 454 3.36 11.61 13.85
N LEU A 455 3.20 11.86 12.55
CA LEU A 455 3.25 10.85 11.51
C LEU A 455 4.62 10.12 11.44
N PRO A 456 5.75 10.81 11.19
CA PRO A 456 7.04 10.16 11.11
C PRO A 456 7.49 9.59 12.47
N LEU A 457 7.15 10.25 13.58
CA LEU A 457 7.49 9.77 14.92
C LEU A 457 6.83 8.42 15.22
N VAL A 458 5.55 8.29 14.93
CA VAL A 458 4.80 7.04 15.16
C VAL A 458 5.25 5.94 14.20
N ALA A 459 5.48 6.28 12.92
CA ALA A 459 5.99 5.32 11.94
C ALA A 459 7.37 4.79 12.37
N GLN A 460 8.28 5.68 12.77
CA GLN A 460 9.62 5.30 13.24
C GLN A 460 9.57 4.45 14.51
N ALA A 461 8.72 4.79 15.48
CA ALA A 461 8.55 4.01 16.70
C ALA A 461 7.98 2.60 16.41
N ALA A 462 7.01 2.50 15.51
CA ALA A 462 6.41 1.23 15.13
C ALA A 462 7.39 0.34 14.35
N CYS A 463 8.16 0.91 13.42
CA CYS A 463 9.14 0.18 12.62
C CYS A 463 10.45 -0.12 13.35
N GLY A 464 10.76 0.63 14.43
CA GLY A 464 12.02 0.55 15.17
C GLY A 464 12.48 -0.87 15.50
N PRO A 465 11.64 -1.74 16.11
CA PRO A 465 12.01 -3.11 16.44
C PRO A 465 12.47 -3.94 15.23
N ILE A 466 11.85 -3.74 14.05
CA ILE A 466 12.21 -4.45 12.81
C ILE A 466 13.46 -3.81 12.19
N LEU A 467 13.57 -2.48 12.22
CA LEU A 467 14.73 -1.78 11.67
C LEU A 467 16.02 -2.13 12.39
N ILE A 468 16.00 -2.30 13.70
CA ILE A 468 17.18 -2.72 14.49
C ILE A 468 17.69 -4.10 14.07
N LEU A 469 16.81 -5.01 13.61
CA LEU A 469 17.20 -6.32 13.07
C LEU A 469 17.92 -6.20 11.70
N LEU A 470 17.60 -5.14 10.95
CA LEU A 470 18.14 -4.92 9.60
C LEU A 470 19.36 -4.01 9.58
N GLN A 471 19.43 -3.09 10.53
CA GLN A 471 20.50 -2.09 10.62
C GLN A 471 20.89 -1.89 12.09
N PRO A 472 22.20 -1.91 12.40
CA PRO A 472 22.67 -1.77 13.80
C PRO A 472 22.50 -0.36 14.38
N SER A 473 22.13 0.62 13.56
CA SER A 473 21.95 2.01 14.00
C SER A 473 20.69 2.62 13.40
N VAL A 474 19.98 3.38 14.22
CA VAL A 474 18.84 4.22 13.79
C VAL A 474 19.32 5.67 13.78
N GLY A 475 19.19 6.34 12.64
CA GLY A 475 19.62 7.73 12.50
C GLY A 475 18.79 8.68 13.39
N ALA A 476 19.45 9.42 14.27
CA ALA A 476 18.77 10.42 15.11
C ALA A 476 18.11 11.54 14.27
N TRP A 477 18.61 11.77 13.07
CA TRP A 477 18.11 12.78 12.14
C TRP A 477 16.95 12.29 11.25
N SER A 478 16.51 11.03 11.39
CA SER A 478 15.47 10.47 10.52
C SER A 478 14.13 11.23 10.61
N VAL A 479 13.68 11.63 11.80
CA VAL A 479 12.41 12.36 11.97
C VAL A 479 12.50 13.78 11.39
N PRO A 480 13.51 14.62 11.71
CA PRO A 480 13.67 15.94 11.09
C PRO A 480 13.83 15.87 9.57
N ALA A 481 14.63 14.93 9.06
CA ALA A 481 14.86 14.78 7.63
C ALA A 481 13.57 14.42 6.87
N ASN A 482 12.80 13.47 7.39
CA ASN A 482 11.51 13.10 6.81
C ASN A 482 10.50 14.26 6.85
N LEU A 483 10.43 15.02 7.95
CA LEU A 483 9.54 16.18 8.07
C LEU A 483 9.83 17.25 7.03
N LEU A 484 11.11 17.49 6.73
CA LEU A 484 11.54 18.50 5.76
C LEU A 484 11.39 18.02 4.32
N SER A 485 11.66 16.74 4.05
CA SER A 485 11.61 16.19 2.69
C SER A 485 10.20 15.84 2.21
N GLU A 486 9.25 15.60 3.11
CA GLU A 486 7.88 15.18 2.77
C GLU A 486 7.16 16.13 1.79
N PRO A 487 7.12 17.47 2.02
CA PRO A 487 6.50 18.41 1.09
C PRO A 487 7.17 18.41 -0.29
N ALA A 488 8.50 18.34 -0.29
CA ALA A 488 9.31 18.27 -1.51
C ALA A 488 9.03 17.00 -2.31
N ALA A 489 8.96 15.85 -1.63
CA ALA A 489 8.66 14.57 -2.25
C ALA A 489 7.28 14.55 -2.96
N VAL A 490 6.26 15.22 -2.39
CA VAL A 490 4.95 15.35 -3.03
C VAL A 490 5.05 16.12 -4.35
N VAL A 491 5.75 17.26 -4.35
CA VAL A 491 5.95 18.08 -5.56
C VAL A 491 6.75 17.29 -6.60
N ALA A 492 7.85 16.65 -6.19
CA ALA A 492 8.69 15.85 -7.06
C ALA A 492 7.93 14.67 -7.70
N THR A 493 7.08 14.00 -6.91
CA THR A 493 6.25 12.89 -7.41
C THR A 493 5.25 13.35 -8.46
N ILE A 494 4.49 14.41 -8.17
CA ILE A 494 3.43 14.87 -9.08
C ILE A 494 4.02 15.43 -10.36
N SER A 495 4.99 16.36 -10.27
CA SER A 495 5.59 16.98 -11.46
C SER A 495 6.45 16.00 -12.25
N GLY A 496 7.18 15.09 -11.58
CA GLY A 496 7.91 14.02 -12.25
C GLY A 496 7.01 13.03 -12.98
N LEU A 497 5.89 12.61 -12.37
CA LEU A 497 4.92 11.73 -13.02
C LEU A 497 4.27 12.41 -14.24
N LEU A 498 3.85 13.67 -14.12
CA LEU A 498 3.30 14.44 -15.23
C LEU A 498 4.31 14.60 -16.37
N ALA A 499 5.57 14.92 -16.05
CA ALA A 499 6.64 15.01 -17.03
C ALA A 499 6.84 13.67 -17.76
N ALA A 500 6.86 12.55 -17.02
CA ALA A 500 6.99 11.21 -17.60
C ALA A 500 5.87 10.90 -18.61
N LEU A 501 4.61 11.21 -18.25
CA LEU A 501 3.44 10.94 -19.10
C LEU A 501 3.37 11.84 -20.33
N ILE A 502 3.86 13.09 -20.25
CA ILE A 502 3.82 14.08 -21.34
C ILE A 502 5.00 13.90 -22.30
N PHE A 503 6.14 13.39 -21.82
CA PHE A 503 7.37 13.29 -22.60
C PHE A 503 7.21 12.63 -23.98
N PRO A 504 6.49 11.50 -24.13
CA PRO A 504 6.35 10.85 -25.43
C PRO A 504 5.65 11.72 -26.48
N ALA A 505 4.75 12.62 -26.06
CA ALA A 505 4.00 13.51 -26.93
C ALA A 505 4.69 14.88 -27.12
N TRP A 506 5.29 15.42 -26.06
CA TRP A 506 5.87 16.75 -26.06
C TRP A 506 7.08 16.87 -25.13
N PRO A 507 8.30 16.48 -25.59
CA PRO A 507 9.51 16.47 -24.77
C PRO A 507 9.88 17.83 -24.16
N ALA A 508 9.71 18.95 -24.91
CA ALA A 508 10.03 20.28 -24.39
C ALA A 508 9.09 20.69 -23.24
N ALA A 509 7.80 20.40 -23.32
CA ALA A 509 6.86 20.64 -22.22
C ALA A 509 7.19 19.79 -20.99
N ALA A 510 7.56 18.52 -21.18
CA ALA A 510 7.93 17.62 -20.11
C ALA A 510 9.15 18.14 -19.33
N THR A 511 10.15 18.68 -20.03
CA THR A 511 11.33 19.28 -19.37
C THR A 511 10.93 20.44 -18.46
N VAL A 512 10.03 21.33 -18.90
CA VAL A 512 9.55 22.46 -18.09
C VAL A 512 8.73 21.97 -16.89
N ILE A 513 7.85 20.98 -17.10
CA ILE A 513 7.03 20.38 -16.05
C ILE A 513 7.88 19.67 -14.99
N ALA A 514 9.06 19.17 -15.36
CA ALA A 514 10.00 18.55 -14.43
C ALA A 514 10.75 19.55 -13.53
N TRP A 515 10.77 20.85 -13.84
CA TRP A 515 11.50 21.85 -13.06
C TRP A 515 11.10 21.91 -11.58
N PRO A 516 9.80 21.88 -11.20
CA PRO A 516 9.44 21.83 -9.78
C PRO A 516 9.97 20.59 -9.06
N ALA A 517 10.10 19.45 -9.77
CA ALA A 517 10.69 18.24 -9.19
C ALA A 517 12.19 18.37 -8.97
N LEU A 518 12.89 19.11 -9.82
CA LEU A 518 14.33 19.35 -9.70
C LEU A 518 14.65 20.41 -8.63
N ALA A 519 13.71 21.32 -8.38
CA ALA A 519 13.86 22.39 -7.38
C ALA A 519 13.48 21.93 -5.96
N ALA A 520 12.61 20.92 -5.84
CA ALA A 520 12.12 20.38 -4.58
C ALA A 520 13.16 19.52 -3.88
#